data_96eae37b0318ccab9204ff675663a7fc
#
_entry.id   96eae37b0318ccab9204ff675663a7fc
#
_cell.length_a   1.000
_cell.length_b   1.000
_cell.length_c   1.000
_cell.angle_alpha   90.00
_cell.angle_beta   90.00
_cell.angle_gamma   90.00
#
_symmetry.space_group_name_H-M   'P 1'
#
loop_
_entity.id
_entity.type
_entity.pdbx_description
1 polymer ?
#
loop_
_entity_poly.entity_id
_entity_poly.type
_entity_poly.pdbx_seq_one_letter_code
_entity_poly.pdbx_strand_id
1 'polypeptide(L)'
;MSARSRRPLSLTNLRAFEAVARTLNFGLAAEELHVTQSAVSRQIKGLEDELGAQLFVRGTRHVQIAPDGLTLLRAVEQLLAKLDTSVQNIRRARGRQRVSVTTFASFGSLWLLPRIEAFQREHPDIDIRVSAHDAIADLDDDPELDLALRYCSPTQAPAGGKHLFDETLTPAVSRSLWERIKAGDAPPLERPADLAQHTLLEEDDDRASTEFLSWRHWLACHQLPTLEPRRWLSLNFTYQQVQAALAGHGVALARLPLVFEALQRGELVEPFGESGRIVSPFSYWMLVGSDNRLRAEVARFAAWVENEARATREAVGAAPLPC
;
A
#
# COMPACT_ATOMS: atom_id res chain seq x y z
N MET A 1 -46.15 12.16 25.92
CA MET A 1 -44.69 12.41 25.85
C MET A 1 -44.40 12.92 24.44
N SER A 2 -44.17 14.24 24.34
CA SER A 2 -44.00 14.95 23.06
C SER A 2 -42.65 14.58 22.42
N ALA A 3 -42.66 14.06 21.21
CA ALA A 3 -41.46 13.85 20.40
C ALA A 3 -40.83 15.24 20.14
N ARG A 4 -39.79 15.57 20.89
CA ARG A 4 -38.94 16.75 20.56
C ARG A 4 -38.38 16.51 19.16
N SER A 5 -38.82 17.29 18.18
CA SER A 5 -38.26 17.39 16.84
C SER A 5 -36.76 17.59 17.02
N ARG A 6 -35.95 16.55 16.74
CA ARG A 6 -34.48 16.67 16.71
C ARG A 6 -34.14 17.61 15.55
N ARG A 7 -33.70 18.83 15.85
CA ARG A 7 -33.09 19.68 14.85
C ARG A 7 -31.83 18.98 14.33
N PRO A 8 -31.60 18.97 13.01
CA PRO A 8 -30.36 18.40 12.48
C PRO A 8 -29.15 19.19 13.01
N LEU A 9 -28.10 18.49 13.42
CA LEU A 9 -26.85 19.06 13.91
C LEU A 9 -26.28 20.03 12.86
N SER A 10 -25.89 21.23 13.30
CA SER A 10 -25.30 22.23 12.39
C SER A 10 -23.82 21.91 12.13
N LEU A 11 -23.42 21.86 10.85
CA LEU A 11 -22.03 21.70 10.47
C LEU A 11 -21.10 22.76 11.07
N THR A 12 -21.60 24.00 11.19
CA THR A 12 -20.88 25.12 11.80
C THR A 12 -20.60 24.86 13.29
N ASN A 13 -21.57 24.26 14.00
CA ASN A 13 -21.39 23.92 15.40
C ASN A 13 -20.40 22.75 15.55
N LEU A 14 -20.40 21.78 14.64
CA LEU A 14 -19.46 20.65 14.64
C LEU A 14 -18.02 21.13 14.35
N ARG A 15 -17.82 22.06 13.40
CA ARG A 15 -16.50 22.69 13.15
C ARG A 15 -15.99 23.48 14.35
N ALA A 16 -16.87 24.24 15.01
CA ALA A 16 -16.51 24.97 16.22
C ALA A 16 -16.12 24.00 17.36
N PHE A 17 -16.86 22.92 17.49
CA PHE A 17 -16.56 21.90 18.50
C PHE A 17 -15.20 21.24 18.25
N GLU A 18 -14.91 20.79 17.02
CA GLU A 18 -13.61 20.19 16.66
C GLU A 18 -12.46 21.17 16.95
N ALA A 19 -12.56 22.44 16.49
CA ALA A 19 -11.52 23.43 16.70
C ALA A 19 -11.25 23.70 18.20
N VAL A 20 -12.29 23.79 19.04
CA VAL A 20 -12.12 23.96 20.49
C VAL A 20 -11.55 22.68 21.12
N ALA A 21 -11.96 21.49 20.67
CA ALA A 21 -11.45 20.24 21.21
C ALA A 21 -9.95 20.05 20.92
N ARG A 22 -9.50 20.45 19.74
CA ARG A 22 -8.09 20.36 19.33
C ARG A 22 -7.21 21.43 19.98
N THR A 23 -7.70 22.68 20.07
CA THR A 23 -6.90 23.79 20.63
C THR A 23 -7.01 23.91 22.14
N LEU A 24 -8.03 23.32 22.76
CA LEU A 24 -8.44 23.47 24.16
C LEU A 24 -8.55 24.95 24.57
N ASN A 25 -8.86 25.82 23.60
CA ASN A 25 -8.92 27.26 23.76
C ASN A 25 -9.95 27.90 22.81
N PHE A 26 -10.97 28.55 23.40
CA PHE A 26 -12.03 29.22 22.64
C PHE A 26 -11.54 30.42 21.81
N GLY A 27 -10.47 31.11 22.27
CA GLY A 27 -9.87 32.23 21.56
C GLY A 27 -9.13 31.75 20.31
N LEU A 28 -8.24 30.78 20.45
CA LEU A 28 -7.51 30.19 19.33
C LEU A 28 -8.45 29.55 18.30
N ALA A 29 -9.48 28.83 18.76
CA ALA A 29 -10.50 28.29 17.86
C ALA A 29 -11.26 29.38 17.10
N ALA A 30 -11.55 30.50 17.74
CA ALA A 30 -12.21 31.62 17.12
C ALA A 30 -11.34 32.32 16.04
N GLU A 31 -10.04 32.48 16.32
CA GLU A 31 -9.06 32.98 15.35
C GLU A 31 -8.96 32.09 14.12
N GLU A 32 -8.84 30.78 14.33
CA GLU A 32 -8.76 29.80 13.24
C GLU A 32 -10.01 29.79 12.36
N LEU A 33 -11.19 29.87 12.97
CA LEU A 33 -12.47 29.90 12.28
C LEU A 33 -12.85 31.27 11.72
N HIS A 34 -12.04 32.31 11.94
CA HIS A 34 -12.29 33.70 11.55
C HIS A 34 -13.63 34.25 12.08
N VAL A 35 -13.96 33.94 13.34
CA VAL A 35 -15.15 34.38 14.05
C VAL A 35 -14.79 34.92 15.42
N THR A 36 -15.77 35.50 16.15
CA THR A 36 -15.55 35.97 17.52
C THR A 36 -15.60 34.79 18.51
N GLN A 37 -14.85 34.90 19.63
CA GLN A 37 -14.90 33.91 20.74
C GLN A 37 -16.35 33.74 21.28
N SER A 38 -17.15 34.81 21.30
CA SER A 38 -18.56 34.76 21.72
C SER A 38 -19.42 33.95 20.73
N ALA A 39 -19.08 33.97 19.43
CA ALA A 39 -19.74 33.15 18.44
C ALA A 39 -19.43 31.66 18.64
N VAL A 40 -18.14 31.30 18.80
CA VAL A 40 -17.74 29.92 19.12
C VAL A 40 -18.43 29.44 20.38
N SER A 41 -18.42 30.24 21.45
CA SER A 41 -19.07 29.90 22.73
C SER A 41 -20.58 29.63 22.57
N ARG A 42 -21.28 30.41 21.72
CA ARG A 42 -22.70 30.17 21.40
C ARG A 42 -22.92 28.90 20.57
N GLN A 43 -22.03 28.61 19.61
CA GLN A 43 -22.09 27.42 18.80
C GLN A 43 -21.90 26.14 19.63
N ILE A 44 -20.91 26.13 20.54
CA ILE A 44 -20.70 25.04 21.48
C ILE A 44 -21.93 24.86 22.41
N LYS A 45 -22.42 25.96 23.01
CA LYS A 45 -23.59 25.87 23.86
C LYS A 45 -24.82 25.35 23.11
N GLY A 46 -25.04 25.80 21.87
CA GLY A 46 -26.11 25.29 21.03
C GLY A 46 -25.99 23.78 20.77
N LEU A 47 -24.77 23.29 20.55
CA LEU A 47 -24.52 21.86 20.37
C LEU A 47 -24.75 21.05 21.66
N GLU A 48 -24.30 21.56 22.82
CA GLU A 48 -24.56 20.97 24.14
C GLU A 48 -26.06 20.92 24.47
N ASP A 49 -26.80 22.01 24.17
CA ASP A 49 -28.26 22.08 24.37
C ASP A 49 -29.01 21.08 23.46
N GLU A 50 -28.56 20.89 22.20
CA GLU A 50 -29.15 19.93 21.26
C GLU A 50 -28.90 18.46 21.69
N LEU A 51 -27.72 18.17 22.21
CA LEU A 51 -27.34 16.83 22.67
C LEU A 51 -27.84 16.54 24.09
N GLY A 52 -28.11 17.58 24.90
CA GLY A 52 -28.46 17.45 26.32
C GLY A 52 -27.28 16.99 27.17
N ALA A 53 -26.05 17.22 26.72
CA ALA A 53 -24.80 16.79 27.36
C ALA A 53 -23.76 17.91 27.32
N GLN A 54 -22.90 17.98 28.35
CA GLN A 54 -21.74 18.87 28.36
C GLN A 54 -20.59 18.24 27.57
N LEU A 55 -20.04 18.99 26.64
CA LEU A 55 -18.91 18.55 25.80
C LEU A 55 -17.57 19.04 26.35
N PHE A 56 -17.58 20.16 27.10
CA PHE A 56 -16.41 20.73 27.74
C PHE A 56 -16.66 21.07 29.20
N VAL A 57 -15.63 20.79 30.02
CA VAL A 57 -15.54 21.28 31.39
C VAL A 57 -14.74 22.59 31.39
N ARG A 58 -15.38 23.69 31.83
CA ARG A 58 -14.75 25.03 31.88
C ARG A 58 -14.20 25.27 33.28
N GLY A 59 -12.88 25.27 33.41
CA GLY A 59 -12.20 25.76 34.59
C GLY A 59 -11.89 27.26 34.51
N THR A 60 -11.38 27.84 35.59
CA THR A 60 -11.01 29.27 35.64
C THR A 60 -9.86 29.66 34.72
N ARG A 61 -9.02 28.74 34.29
CA ARG A 61 -7.84 28.98 33.45
C ARG A 61 -7.62 27.95 32.33
N HIS A 62 -8.45 26.93 32.24
CA HIS A 62 -8.29 25.85 31.23
C HIS A 62 -9.63 25.29 30.80
N VAL A 63 -9.67 24.79 29.59
CA VAL A 63 -10.77 24.03 29.02
C VAL A 63 -10.33 22.57 28.90
N GLN A 64 -11.20 21.67 29.33
CA GLN A 64 -10.99 20.23 29.19
C GLN A 64 -12.16 19.62 28.44
N ILE A 65 -11.90 18.63 27.61
CA ILE A 65 -12.96 17.90 26.93
C ILE A 65 -13.63 16.92 27.90
N ALA A 66 -14.95 16.88 27.92
CA ALA A 66 -15.74 15.95 28.73
C ALA A 66 -15.76 14.55 28.11
N PRO A 67 -16.14 13.48 28.85
CA PRO A 67 -16.26 12.13 28.29
C PRO A 67 -17.19 12.04 27.08
N ASP A 68 -18.35 12.73 27.12
CA ASP A 68 -19.29 12.83 26.01
C ASP A 68 -18.67 13.60 24.82
N GLY A 69 -17.84 14.61 25.11
CA GLY A 69 -17.07 15.33 24.12
C GLY A 69 -16.05 14.43 23.41
N LEU A 70 -15.32 13.56 24.14
CA LEU A 70 -14.38 12.61 23.52
C LEU A 70 -15.09 11.61 22.59
N THR A 71 -16.26 11.17 22.99
CA THR A 71 -17.07 10.26 22.17
C THR A 71 -17.51 10.94 20.86
N LEU A 72 -17.99 12.19 20.95
CA LEU A 72 -18.41 12.97 19.80
C LEU A 72 -17.22 13.33 18.89
N LEU A 73 -16.05 13.66 19.47
CA LEU A 73 -14.86 14.11 18.74
C LEU A 73 -14.43 13.09 17.67
N ARG A 74 -14.34 11.82 18.04
CA ARG A 74 -13.97 10.74 17.11
C ARG A 74 -14.86 10.68 15.87
N ALA A 75 -16.18 10.82 16.08
CA ALA A 75 -17.13 10.79 14.98
C ALA A 75 -17.06 12.07 14.14
N VAL A 76 -16.89 13.24 14.78
CA VAL A 76 -16.83 14.54 14.11
C VAL A 76 -15.56 14.68 13.27
N GLU A 77 -14.41 14.27 13.77
CA GLU A 77 -13.15 14.30 13.02
C GLU A 77 -13.26 13.49 11.72
N GLN A 78 -13.77 12.27 11.79
CA GLN A 78 -13.98 11.43 10.61
C GLN A 78 -14.96 12.05 9.60
N LEU A 79 -16.07 12.60 10.09
CA LEU A 79 -17.09 13.22 9.25
C LEU A 79 -16.57 14.48 8.56
N LEU A 80 -15.85 15.36 9.27
CA LEU A 80 -15.27 16.57 8.72
C LEU A 80 -14.18 16.26 7.71
N ALA A 81 -13.31 15.29 7.98
CA ALA A 81 -12.29 14.82 7.04
C ALA A 81 -12.93 14.30 5.73
N LYS A 82 -13.96 13.44 5.83
CA LYS A 82 -14.71 12.97 4.65
C LYS A 82 -15.35 14.11 3.86
N LEU A 83 -15.96 15.09 4.54
CA LEU A 83 -16.59 16.23 3.89
C LEU A 83 -15.56 17.11 3.18
N ASP A 84 -14.45 17.45 3.86
CA ASP A 84 -13.40 18.32 3.30
C ASP A 84 -12.73 17.64 2.08
N THR A 85 -12.54 16.33 2.13
CA THR A 85 -12.05 15.55 0.98
C THR A 85 -13.04 15.56 -0.17
N SER A 86 -14.33 15.37 0.09
CA SER A 86 -15.37 15.42 -0.95
C SER A 86 -15.41 16.81 -1.63
N VAL A 87 -15.33 17.88 -0.83
CA VAL A 87 -15.25 19.26 -1.35
C VAL A 87 -13.98 19.47 -2.18
N GLN A 88 -12.85 18.96 -1.73
CA GLN A 88 -11.60 19.03 -2.50
C GLN A 88 -11.69 18.24 -3.80
N ASN A 89 -12.28 17.05 -3.80
CA ASN A 89 -12.49 16.24 -4.99
C ASN A 89 -13.39 16.96 -6.01
N ILE A 90 -14.48 17.60 -5.56
CA ILE A 90 -15.34 18.45 -6.44
C ILE A 90 -14.54 19.63 -7.02
N ARG A 91 -13.69 20.28 -6.23
CA ARG A 91 -12.84 21.37 -6.70
C ARG A 91 -11.76 20.92 -7.67
N ARG A 92 -11.18 19.74 -7.43
CA ARG A 92 -10.15 19.10 -8.28
C ARG A 92 -10.74 18.56 -9.60
N ALA A 93 -12.01 18.11 -9.60
CA ALA A 93 -12.71 17.68 -10.82
C ALA A 93 -12.85 18.78 -11.89
N ARG A 94 -12.53 20.03 -11.57
CA ARG A 94 -12.40 21.15 -12.52
C ARG A 94 -11.02 21.29 -13.16
N GLY A 95 -10.05 20.42 -12.75
CA GLY A 95 -8.69 20.35 -13.29
C GLY A 95 -8.43 19.04 -14.03
N ARG A 96 -7.15 18.64 -14.12
CA ARG A 96 -6.75 17.34 -14.65
C ARG A 96 -7.35 16.20 -13.81
N GLN A 97 -7.81 15.14 -14.49
CA GLN A 97 -8.27 13.93 -13.82
C GLN A 97 -7.09 13.29 -13.07
N ARG A 98 -7.32 12.75 -11.88
CA ARG A 98 -6.29 12.09 -11.08
C ARG A 98 -6.78 10.73 -10.59
N VAL A 99 -5.88 9.76 -10.61
CA VAL A 99 -6.04 8.46 -9.95
C VAL A 99 -4.97 8.31 -8.87
N SER A 100 -5.41 8.07 -7.63
CA SER A 100 -4.54 7.86 -6.48
C SER A 100 -4.48 6.37 -6.13
N VAL A 101 -3.29 5.79 -6.23
CA VAL A 101 -3.04 4.35 -6.03
C VAL A 101 -2.20 4.16 -4.78
N THR A 102 -2.62 3.27 -3.89
CA THR A 102 -1.78 2.79 -2.80
C THR A 102 -1.29 1.37 -3.07
N THR A 103 -0.03 1.12 -2.78
CA THR A 103 0.61 -0.18 -2.98
C THR A 103 1.77 -0.37 -2.01
N PHE A 104 2.34 -1.56 -1.92
CA PHE A 104 3.61 -1.74 -1.23
C PHE A 104 4.80 -1.39 -2.14
N ALA A 105 5.91 -0.97 -1.52
CA ALA A 105 7.03 -0.33 -2.22
C ALA A 105 7.59 -1.17 -3.37
N SER A 106 7.77 -2.47 -3.17
CA SER A 106 8.37 -3.36 -4.16
C SER A 106 7.48 -3.58 -5.39
N PHE A 107 6.15 -3.71 -5.22
CA PHE A 107 5.23 -3.81 -6.34
C PHE A 107 5.18 -2.50 -7.12
N GLY A 108 5.08 -1.37 -6.40
CA GLY A 108 5.15 -0.05 -7.01
C GLY A 108 6.39 0.12 -7.88
N SER A 109 7.57 -0.17 -7.31
CA SER A 109 8.86 0.07 -7.97
C SER A 109 9.16 -0.90 -9.11
N LEU A 110 8.86 -2.19 -8.94
CA LEU A 110 9.30 -3.23 -9.87
C LEU A 110 8.25 -3.57 -10.93
N TRP A 111 6.95 -3.46 -10.61
CA TRP A 111 5.89 -3.85 -11.53
C TRP A 111 5.11 -2.66 -12.09
N LEU A 112 4.67 -1.73 -11.22
CA LEU A 112 3.77 -0.66 -11.63
C LEU A 112 4.49 0.47 -12.37
N LEU A 113 5.55 1.03 -11.76
CA LEU A 113 6.26 2.20 -12.32
C LEU A 113 6.84 1.97 -13.73
N PRO A 114 7.45 0.81 -14.05
CA PRO A 114 7.95 0.56 -15.40
C PRO A 114 6.88 0.61 -16.49
N ARG A 115 5.61 0.40 -16.11
CA ARG A 115 4.46 0.32 -17.01
C ARG A 115 3.63 1.61 -17.11
N ILE A 116 3.71 2.48 -16.11
CA ILE A 116 2.89 3.70 -16.02
C ILE A 116 3.05 4.61 -17.23
N GLU A 117 4.25 4.70 -17.82
CA GLU A 117 4.49 5.54 -18.99
C GLU A 117 3.57 5.16 -20.18
N ALA A 118 3.33 3.86 -20.37
CA ALA A 118 2.42 3.39 -21.42
C ALA A 118 0.99 3.88 -21.19
N PHE A 119 0.50 3.77 -19.95
CA PHE A 119 -0.81 4.31 -19.59
C PHE A 119 -0.92 5.82 -19.81
N GLN A 120 0.07 6.59 -19.34
CA GLN A 120 0.07 8.05 -19.47
C GLN A 120 0.18 8.53 -20.93
N ARG A 121 0.77 7.73 -21.81
CA ARG A 121 0.81 8.01 -23.25
C ARG A 121 -0.57 7.86 -23.89
N GLU A 122 -1.35 6.88 -23.47
CA GLU A 122 -2.72 6.64 -23.95
C GLU A 122 -3.73 7.60 -23.29
N HIS A 123 -3.45 8.04 -22.06
CA HIS A 123 -4.33 8.89 -21.24
C HIS A 123 -3.57 10.11 -20.69
N PRO A 124 -3.17 11.06 -21.56
CA PRO A 124 -2.34 12.22 -21.16
C PRO A 124 -3.10 13.23 -20.27
N ASP A 125 -4.41 13.10 -20.15
CA ASP A 125 -5.31 13.89 -19.32
C ASP A 125 -5.42 13.37 -17.88
N ILE A 126 -4.86 12.18 -17.59
CA ILE A 126 -4.95 11.53 -16.28
C ILE A 126 -3.61 11.58 -15.55
N ASP A 127 -3.58 12.24 -14.41
CA ASP A 127 -2.43 12.25 -13.50
C ASP A 127 -2.51 11.05 -12.56
N ILE A 128 -1.39 10.37 -12.35
CA ILE A 128 -1.31 9.23 -11.42
C ILE A 128 -0.51 9.62 -10.18
N ARG A 129 -1.07 9.38 -9.00
CA ARG A 129 -0.39 9.47 -7.71
C ARG A 129 -0.19 8.07 -7.15
N VAL A 130 1.04 7.66 -6.93
CA VAL A 130 1.37 6.39 -6.27
C VAL A 130 1.87 6.69 -4.87
N SER A 131 1.25 6.04 -3.87
CA SER A 131 1.67 6.10 -2.47
C SER A 131 2.07 4.70 -2.01
N ALA A 132 3.32 4.55 -1.58
CA ALA A 132 3.83 3.27 -1.08
C ALA A 132 3.63 3.21 0.44
N HIS A 133 2.70 2.38 0.89
CA HIS A 133 2.42 2.11 2.30
C HIS A 133 2.13 0.62 2.47
N ASP A 134 2.81 -0.02 3.42
CA ASP A 134 2.60 -1.45 3.72
C ASP A 134 1.35 -1.71 4.57
N ALA A 135 0.83 -0.68 5.26
CA ALA A 135 -0.42 -0.78 5.98
C ALA A 135 -1.60 -0.99 5.03
N ILE A 136 -2.49 -1.90 5.40
CA ILE A 136 -3.78 -2.06 4.71
C ILE A 136 -4.60 -0.80 4.99
N ALA A 137 -4.53 0.18 4.09
CA ALA A 137 -5.45 1.30 4.14
C ALA A 137 -6.84 0.79 3.74
N ASP A 138 -7.83 1.02 4.58
CA ASP A 138 -9.21 0.84 4.19
C ASP A 138 -9.54 1.95 3.17
N LEU A 139 -9.82 1.56 1.94
CA LEU A 139 -10.15 2.51 0.87
C LEU A 139 -11.44 3.29 1.14
N ASP A 140 -12.31 2.74 1.98
CA ASP A 140 -13.55 3.40 2.38
C ASP A 140 -13.32 4.42 3.52
N ASP A 141 -12.21 4.25 4.27
CA ASP A 141 -11.81 5.19 5.32
C ASP A 141 -10.87 6.30 4.81
N ASP A 142 -10.15 6.09 3.70
CA ASP A 142 -9.28 7.10 3.09
C ASP A 142 -9.81 7.54 1.71
N PRO A 143 -10.62 8.60 1.69
CA PRO A 143 -11.22 9.12 0.46
C PRO A 143 -10.22 9.78 -0.50
N GLU A 144 -8.94 9.90 -0.13
CA GLU A 144 -7.87 10.33 -1.05
C GLU A 144 -7.34 9.19 -1.91
N LEU A 145 -7.67 7.94 -1.58
CA LEU A 145 -7.24 6.76 -2.30
C LEU A 145 -8.36 6.22 -3.19
N ASP A 146 -8.06 5.99 -4.44
CA ASP A 146 -9.01 5.46 -5.41
C ASP A 146 -8.89 3.95 -5.58
N LEU A 147 -7.65 3.43 -5.49
CA LEU A 147 -7.31 2.07 -5.81
C LEU A 147 -6.18 1.57 -4.92
N ALA A 148 -6.25 0.31 -4.52
CA ALA A 148 -5.19 -0.36 -3.77
C ALA A 148 -4.71 -1.61 -4.50
N LEU A 149 -3.39 -1.76 -4.59
CA LEU A 149 -2.72 -2.98 -5.04
C LEU A 149 -2.11 -3.66 -3.81
N ARG A 150 -2.52 -4.89 -3.53
CA ARG A 150 -2.19 -5.58 -2.28
C ARG A 150 -1.64 -6.97 -2.55
N TYR A 151 -0.81 -7.42 -1.61
CA TYR A 151 -0.24 -8.75 -1.58
C TYR A 151 -0.69 -9.44 -0.30
N CYS A 152 -1.46 -10.50 -0.43
CA CYS A 152 -2.02 -11.22 0.71
C CYS A 152 -2.34 -12.66 0.35
N SER A 153 -2.57 -13.49 1.39
CA SER A 153 -3.06 -14.84 1.17
C SER A 153 -4.50 -14.83 0.63
N PRO A 154 -4.93 -15.86 -0.10
CA PRO A 154 -6.32 -15.96 -0.59
C PRO A 154 -7.37 -15.86 0.53
N THR A 155 -7.04 -16.31 1.74
CA THR A 155 -7.94 -16.23 2.91
C THR A 155 -8.08 -14.82 3.48
N GLN A 156 -7.10 -13.94 3.18
CA GLN A 156 -7.07 -12.53 3.56
C GLN A 156 -7.44 -11.63 2.39
N ALA A 157 -7.84 -12.22 1.26
CA ALA A 157 -8.25 -11.46 0.09
C ALA A 157 -9.39 -10.52 0.45
N PRO A 158 -9.28 -9.22 0.15
CA PRO A 158 -10.28 -8.25 0.54
C PRO A 158 -11.59 -8.49 -0.21
N ALA A 159 -12.71 -8.30 0.48
CA ALA A 159 -14.04 -8.45 -0.12
C ALA A 159 -14.19 -7.55 -1.36
N GLY A 160 -14.59 -8.13 -2.49
CA GLY A 160 -14.67 -7.43 -3.78
C GLY A 160 -13.34 -7.12 -4.44
N GLY A 161 -12.24 -7.65 -3.90
CA GLY A 161 -10.91 -7.58 -4.52
C GLY A 161 -10.83 -8.42 -5.80
N LYS A 162 -10.10 -7.93 -6.78
CA LYS A 162 -9.84 -8.61 -8.04
C LYS A 162 -8.45 -9.23 -8.02
N HIS A 163 -8.39 -10.55 -8.21
CA HIS A 163 -7.14 -11.28 -8.31
C HIS A 163 -6.36 -10.84 -9.56
N LEU A 164 -5.09 -10.49 -9.39
CA LEU A 164 -4.20 -10.08 -10.48
C LEU A 164 -3.36 -11.25 -10.97
N PHE A 165 -2.51 -11.79 -10.12
CA PHE A 165 -1.66 -12.95 -10.40
C PHE A 165 -1.10 -13.56 -9.12
N ASP A 166 -0.65 -14.79 -9.23
CA ASP A 166 -0.02 -15.56 -8.14
C ASP A 166 1.46 -15.22 -8.01
N GLU A 167 2.05 -15.61 -6.87
CA GLU A 167 3.45 -15.42 -6.59
C GLU A 167 4.25 -16.68 -6.87
N THR A 168 5.34 -16.51 -7.61
CA THR A 168 6.37 -17.52 -7.82
C THR A 168 7.73 -16.92 -7.49
N LEU A 169 8.52 -17.63 -6.71
CA LEU A 169 9.87 -17.25 -6.34
C LEU A 169 10.90 -17.99 -7.18
N THR A 170 11.97 -17.30 -7.52
CA THR A 170 13.08 -17.87 -8.27
C THR A 170 14.42 -17.26 -7.84
N PRO A 171 15.48 -18.06 -7.68
CA PRO A 171 16.82 -17.53 -7.58
C PRO A 171 17.20 -16.74 -8.81
N ALA A 172 17.77 -15.56 -8.63
CA ALA A 172 18.18 -14.70 -9.73
C ALA A 172 19.52 -14.00 -9.44
N VAL A 173 20.33 -13.87 -10.48
CA VAL A 173 21.62 -13.18 -10.44
C VAL A 173 21.72 -12.18 -11.59
N SER A 174 22.59 -11.15 -11.46
CA SER A 174 22.86 -10.29 -12.60
C SER A 174 23.55 -11.05 -13.75
N ARG A 175 23.33 -10.56 -14.97
CA ARG A 175 24.06 -11.07 -16.14
C ARG A 175 25.56 -11.02 -15.94
N SER A 176 26.08 -9.94 -15.37
CA SER A 176 27.53 -9.79 -15.15
C SER A 176 28.10 -10.84 -14.19
N LEU A 177 27.37 -11.15 -13.09
CA LEU A 177 27.78 -12.22 -12.18
C LEU A 177 27.68 -13.58 -12.88
N TRP A 178 26.62 -13.82 -13.64
CA TRP A 178 26.43 -15.06 -14.39
C TRP A 178 27.54 -15.29 -15.44
N GLU A 179 27.97 -14.26 -16.15
CA GLU A 179 29.09 -14.35 -17.11
C GLU A 179 30.42 -14.67 -16.42
N ARG A 180 30.69 -14.06 -15.25
CA ARG A 180 31.85 -14.39 -14.43
C ARG A 180 31.83 -15.85 -13.93
N ILE A 181 30.65 -16.34 -13.53
CA ILE A 181 30.48 -17.75 -13.15
C ILE A 181 30.82 -18.66 -14.33
N LYS A 182 30.29 -18.38 -15.52
CA LYS A 182 30.58 -19.15 -16.73
C LYS A 182 32.04 -19.11 -17.18
N ALA A 183 32.71 -17.98 -16.93
CA ALA A 183 34.14 -17.83 -17.22
C ALA A 183 35.06 -18.50 -16.20
N GLY A 184 34.51 -18.95 -15.06
CA GLY A 184 35.32 -19.50 -13.96
C GLY A 184 35.91 -18.43 -13.04
N ASP A 185 35.54 -17.15 -13.22
CA ASP A 185 36.02 -16.01 -12.41
C ASP A 185 35.16 -15.81 -11.13
N ALA A 186 34.14 -16.63 -10.92
CA ALA A 186 33.34 -16.70 -9.72
C ALA A 186 32.96 -18.17 -9.42
N PRO A 187 32.58 -18.50 -8.16
CA PRO A 187 32.17 -19.86 -7.81
C PRO A 187 31.06 -20.38 -8.70
N PRO A 188 30.99 -21.70 -9.00
CA PRO A 188 29.93 -22.28 -9.80
C PRO A 188 28.54 -22.07 -9.17
N LEU A 189 27.49 -22.04 -10.01
CA LEU A 189 26.10 -21.91 -9.59
C LEU A 189 25.21 -22.74 -10.57
N GLU A 190 25.45 -24.03 -10.64
CA GLU A 190 24.76 -24.94 -11.55
C GLU A 190 23.63 -25.73 -10.84
N ARG A 191 23.73 -25.91 -9.55
CA ARG A 191 22.79 -26.65 -8.71
C ARG A 191 22.56 -25.94 -7.37
N PRO A 192 21.43 -26.18 -6.70
CA PRO A 192 21.07 -25.52 -5.43
C PRO A 192 22.15 -25.57 -4.35
N ALA A 193 22.92 -26.68 -4.24
CA ALA A 193 24.00 -26.81 -3.26
C ALA A 193 25.15 -25.81 -3.46
N ASP A 194 25.33 -25.28 -4.65
CA ASP A 194 26.41 -24.32 -4.96
C ASP A 194 26.15 -22.95 -4.31
N LEU A 195 24.92 -22.67 -3.88
CA LEU A 195 24.54 -21.48 -3.10
C LEU A 195 25.39 -21.29 -1.84
N ALA A 196 25.95 -22.36 -1.28
CA ALA A 196 26.88 -22.31 -0.14
C ALA A 196 28.12 -21.45 -0.41
N GLN A 197 28.49 -21.24 -1.68
CA GLN A 197 29.67 -20.46 -2.07
C GLN A 197 29.36 -19.00 -2.40
N HIS A 198 28.07 -18.60 -2.35
CA HIS A 198 27.62 -17.29 -2.75
C HIS A 198 27.13 -16.45 -1.57
N THR A 199 26.97 -15.16 -1.78
CA THR A 199 26.20 -14.28 -0.90
C THR A 199 24.72 -14.43 -1.27
N LEU A 200 23.87 -14.77 -0.30
CA LEU A 200 22.41 -14.77 -0.47
C LEU A 200 21.83 -13.44 0.01
N LEU A 201 20.97 -12.87 -0.81
CA LEU A 201 20.26 -11.63 -0.51
C LEU A 201 18.92 -12.02 0.10
N GLU A 202 18.72 -11.70 1.39
CA GLU A 202 17.53 -12.07 2.15
C GLU A 202 16.60 -10.85 2.30
N GLU A 203 15.29 -11.07 2.16
CA GLU A 203 14.29 -10.10 2.59
C GLU A 203 14.00 -10.34 4.07
N ASP A 204 14.37 -9.37 4.91
CA ASP A 204 14.23 -9.43 6.37
C ASP A 204 13.23 -8.36 6.83
N ASP A 205 11.98 -8.75 6.99
CA ASP A 205 10.90 -7.94 7.51
C ASP A 205 9.98 -8.75 8.43
N ASP A 206 9.14 -8.06 9.22
CA ASP A 206 8.25 -8.66 10.23
C ASP A 206 6.89 -9.11 9.65
N ARG A 207 6.71 -9.16 8.31
CA ARG A 207 5.44 -9.55 7.69
C ARG A 207 5.23 -11.06 7.74
N ALA A 208 3.99 -11.48 7.90
CA ALA A 208 3.61 -12.91 7.91
C ALA A 208 3.98 -13.65 6.61
N SER A 209 4.11 -12.93 5.49
CA SER A 209 4.53 -13.49 4.20
C SER A 209 6.03 -13.85 4.16
N THR A 210 6.85 -13.24 5.02
CA THR A 210 8.31 -13.37 5.00
C THR A 210 8.76 -14.83 5.16
N GLU A 211 8.04 -15.63 5.94
CA GLU A 211 8.34 -17.07 6.08
C GLU A 211 8.39 -17.77 4.71
N PHE A 212 7.38 -17.52 3.85
CA PHE A 212 7.28 -18.14 2.52
C PHE A 212 8.18 -17.49 1.47
N LEU A 213 8.67 -16.27 1.73
CA LEU A 213 9.53 -15.51 0.81
C LEU A 213 11.01 -15.65 1.16
N SER A 214 11.36 -16.45 2.17
CA SER A 214 12.70 -16.59 2.70
C SER A 214 13.53 -17.63 1.95
N TRP A 215 14.85 -17.44 1.94
CA TRP A 215 15.78 -18.49 1.50
C TRP A 215 15.65 -19.75 2.32
N ARG A 216 15.32 -19.65 3.62
CA ARG A 216 15.09 -20.80 4.48
C ARG A 216 13.99 -21.71 3.93
N HIS A 217 12.87 -21.11 3.52
CA HIS A 217 11.76 -21.85 2.89
C HIS A 217 12.19 -22.48 1.57
N TRP A 218 12.83 -21.69 0.69
CA TRP A 218 13.32 -22.18 -0.60
C TRP A 218 14.29 -23.35 -0.47
N LEU A 219 15.26 -23.25 0.45
CA LEU A 219 16.23 -24.32 0.72
C LEU A 219 15.56 -25.59 1.27
N ALA A 220 14.55 -25.46 2.13
CA ALA A 220 13.77 -26.58 2.62
C ALA A 220 13.04 -27.31 1.49
N CYS A 221 12.40 -26.58 0.57
CA CYS A 221 11.75 -27.15 -0.63
C CYS A 221 12.75 -27.91 -1.53
N HIS A 222 14.00 -27.48 -1.56
CA HIS A 222 15.07 -28.13 -2.34
C HIS A 222 15.91 -29.16 -1.54
N GLN A 223 15.40 -29.60 -0.37
CA GLN A 223 16.05 -30.62 0.48
C GLN A 223 17.43 -30.21 1.03
N LEU A 224 17.65 -28.92 1.21
CA LEU A 224 18.89 -28.32 1.72
C LEU A 224 18.67 -27.45 2.97
N PRO A 225 17.88 -27.87 3.99
CA PRO A 225 17.46 -27.02 5.10
C PRO A 225 18.63 -26.57 6.00
N THR A 226 19.79 -27.20 5.90
CA THR A 226 20.98 -26.89 6.71
C THR A 226 22.07 -26.20 5.90
N LEU A 227 21.81 -25.82 4.66
CA LEU A 227 22.78 -25.11 3.84
C LEU A 227 23.02 -23.72 4.41
N GLU A 228 24.28 -23.40 4.68
CA GLU A 228 24.75 -22.08 5.07
C GLU A 228 25.48 -21.43 3.89
N PRO A 229 25.07 -20.22 3.46
CA PRO A 229 25.76 -19.51 2.39
C PRO A 229 27.08 -18.93 2.88
N ARG A 230 27.92 -18.52 1.95
CA ARG A 230 29.17 -17.81 2.27
C ARG A 230 28.94 -16.54 3.08
N ARG A 231 27.86 -15.81 2.79
CA ARG A 231 27.43 -14.56 3.46
C ARG A 231 25.93 -14.34 3.31
N TRP A 232 25.35 -13.64 4.26
CA TRP A 232 24.04 -13.05 4.16
C TRP A 232 24.14 -11.56 3.93
N LEU A 233 23.25 -11.01 3.11
CA LEU A 233 22.97 -9.58 3.02
C LEU A 233 21.45 -9.41 3.19
N SER A 234 21.05 -8.93 4.38
CA SER A 234 19.64 -8.72 4.73
C SER A 234 19.18 -7.33 4.33
N LEU A 235 18.00 -7.26 3.75
CA LEU A 235 17.38 -6.05 3.21
C LEU A 235 15.89 -6.09 3.54
N ASN A 236 15.28 -4.96 3.84
CA ASN A 236 13.89 -4.95 4.29
C ASN A 236 12.86 -4.79 3.15
N PHE A 237 13.29 -4.68 1.90
CA PHE A 237 12.39 -4.59 0.74
C PHE A 237 12.89 -5.43 -0.43
N THR A 238 11.99 -6.16 -1.09
CA THR A 238 12.28 -6.94 -2.31
C THR A 238 12.94 -6.09 -3.41
N TYR A 239 12.52 -4.83 -3.60
CA TYR A 239 13.13 -3.98 -4.65
C TYR A 239 14.62 -3.69 -4.38
N GLN A 240 15.03 -3.56 -3.11
CA GLN A 240 16.44 -3.41 -2.73
C GLN A 240 17.23 -4.70 -2.99
N GLN A 241 16.61 -5.86 -2.69
CA GLN A 241 17.18 -7.17 -2.98
C GLN A 241 17.45 -7.34 -4.49
N VAL A 242 16.48 -6.94 -5.34
CA VAL A 242 16.63 -6.96 -6.79
C VAL A 242 17.74 -6.00 -7.26
N GLN A 243 17.80 -4.79 -6.70
CA GLN A 243 18.87 -3.82 -7.01
C GLN A 243 20.26 -4.34 -6.60
N ALA A 244 20.37 -4.97 -5.44
CA ALA A 244 21.62 -5.59 -4.99
C ALA A 244 22.05 -6.76 -5.92
N ALA A 245 21.08 -7.56 -6.38
CA ALA A 245 21.35 -8.62 -7.36
C ALA A 245 21.86 -8.04 -8.69
N LEU A 246 21.18 -7.03 -9.24
CA LEU A 246 21.59 -6.33 -10.47
C LEU A 246 23.01 -5.72 -10.37
N ALA A 247 23.36 -5.22 -9.18
CA ALA A 247 24.69 -4.72 -8.88
C ALA A 247 25.76 -5.83 -8.68
N GLY A 248 25.35 -7.11 -8.77
CA GLY A 248 26.26 -8.26 -8.66
C GLY A 248 26.69 -8.62 -7.24
N HIS A 249 25.96 -8.18 -6.21
CA HIS A 249 26.31 -8.46 -4.81
C HIS A 249 26.02 -9.90 -4.37
N GLY A 250 25.17 -10.63 -5.09
CA GLY A 250 24.82 -12.01 -4.74
C GLY A 250 23.63 -12.56 -5.51
N VAL A 251 23.05 -13.61 -4.95
CA VAL A 251 21.87 -14.30 -5.47
C VAL A 251 20.63 -13.78 -4.71
N ALA A 252 19.65 -13.25 -5.43
CA ALA A 252 18.37 -12.87 -4.87
C ALA A 252 17.38 -14.02 -4.98
N LEU A 253 16.51 -14.18 -3.97
CA LEU A 253 15.28 -14.93 -4.12
C LEU A 253 14.21 -13.97 -4.65
N ALA A 254 14.16 -13.84 -5.96
CA ALA A 254 13.35 -12.84 -6.63
C ALA A 254 11.89 -13.30 -6.80
N ARG A 255 10.96 -12.36 -6.75
CA ARG A 255 9.55 -12.57 -7.08
C ARG A 255 9.38 -12.52 -8.59
N LEU A 256 9.19 -13.68 -9.21
CA LEU A 256 9.20 -13.84 -10.66
C LEU A 256 8.27 -12.84 -11.40
N PRO A 257 7.01 -12.61 -10.97
CA PRO A 257 6.15 -11.63 -11.64
C PRO A 257 6.69 -10.20 -11.61
N LEU A 258 7.49 -9.84 -10.60
CA LEU A 258 8.05 -8.49 -10.45
C LEU A 258 9.34 -8.28 -11.22
N VAL A 259 10.09 -9.35 -11.52
CA VAL A 259 11.38 -9.29 -12.20
C VAL A 259 11.36 -9.86 -13.62
N PHE A 260 10.20 -10.29 -14.08
CA PHE A 260 10.05 -10.98 -15.37
C PHE A 260 10.62 -10.18 -16.55
N GLU A 261 10.38 -8.87 -16.60
CA GLU A 261 10.95 -8.02 -17.64
C GLU A 261 12.47 -7.92 -17.58
N ALA A 262 13.05 -7.86 -16.36
CA ALA A 262 14.50 -7.85 -16.20
C ALA A 262 15.13 -9.18 -16.68
N LEU A 263 14.43 -10.31 -16.46
CA LEU A 263 14.80 -11.60 -17.02
C LEU A 263 14.70 -11.63 -18.54
N GLN A 264 13.61 -11.11 -19.11
CA GLN A 264 13.44 -11.02 -20.57
C GLN A 264 14.50 -10.15 -21.23
N ARG A 265 14.83 -9.00 -20.62
CA ARG A 265 15.93 -8.14 -21.12
C ARG A 265 17.32 -8.73 -20.87
N GLY A 266 17.37 -9.85 -20.14
CA GLY A 266 18.62 -10.52 -19.78
C GLY A 266 19.49 -9.72 -18.82
N GLU A 267 18.92 -8.79 -18.05
CA GLU A 267 19.59 -8.06 -16.97
C GLU A 267 19.78 -8.98 -15.76
N LEU A 268 18.78 -9.84 -15.52
CA LEU A 268 18.82 -10.94 -14.58
C LEU A 268 18.82 -12.29 -15.31
N VAL A 269 19.31 -13.32 -14.63
CA VAL A 269 19.35 -14.70 -15.10
C VAL A 269 18.88 -15.62 -13.97
N GLU A 270 18.02 -16.61 -14.30
CA GLU A 270 17.65 -17.71 -13.41
C GLU A 270 18.71 -18.83 -13.53
N PRO A 271 19.60 -19.01 -12.55
CA PRO A 271 20.68 -20.00 -12.68
C PRO A 271 20.16 -21.44 -12.72
N PHE A 272 19.00 -21.72 -12.12
CA PHE A 272 18.40 -23.06 -12.08
C PHE A 272 17.19 -23.19 -13.00
N GLY A 273 16.83 -22.12 -13.76
CA GLY A 273 15.66 -22.12 -14.62
C GLY A 273 14.38 -22.45 -13.86
N GLU A 274 13.44 -23.11 -14.54
CA GLU A 274 12.13 -23.45 -13.95
C GLU A 274 12.21 -24.41 -12.75
N SER A 275 13.22 -25.28 -12.70
CA SER A 275 13.41 -26.20 -11.57
C SER A 275 13.75 -25.51 -10.25
N GLY A 276 14.22 -24.26 -10.32
CA GLY A 276 14.48 -23.42 -9.14
C GLY A 276 13.29 -22.63 -8.66
N ARG A 277 12.15 -22.70 -9.36
CA ARG A 277 10.95 -21.95 -9.01
C ARG A 277 10.15 -22.65 -7.92
N ILE A 278 9.63 -21.88 -6.96
CA ILE A 278 8.68 -22.34 -5.96
C ILE A 278 7.46 -21.41 -5.92
N VAL A 279 6.30 -21.96 -5.56
CA VAL A 279 5.04 -21.19 -5.42
C VAL A 279 4.91 -20.67 -4.00
N SER A 280 4.52 -19.42 -3.86
CA SER A 280 4.07 -18.86 -2.59
C SER A 280 2.54 -18.97 -2.47
N PRO A 281 1.98 -19.17 -1.28
CA PRO A 281 0.53 -19.19 -1.08
C PRO A 281 -0.11 -17.79 -1.16
N PHE A 282 0.67 -16.75 -1.41
CA PHE A 282 0.23 -15.38 -1.52
C PHE A 282 0.04 -14.97 -2.98
N SER A 283 -0.83 -14.00 -3.20
CA SER A 283 -1.18 -13.50 -4.53
C SER A 283 -1.33 -11.98 -4.52
N TYR A 284 -1.37 -11.40 -5.70
CA TYR A 284 -1.55 -9.96 -5.90
C TYR A 284 -3.02 -9.64 -6.21
N TRP A 285 -3.54 -8.61 -5.56
CA TRP A 285 -4.94 -8.23 -5.62
C TRP A 285 -5.09 -6.73 -5.89
N MET A 286 -6.15 -6.37 -6.61
CA MET A 286 -6.57 -5.00 -6.80
C MET A 286 -7.92 -4.75 -6.15
N LEU A 287 -8.02 -3.65 -5.40
CA LEU A 287 -9.28 -3.13 -4.87
C LEU A 287 -9.53 -1.76 -5.46
N VAL A 288 -10.79 -1.46 -5.72
CA VAL A 288 -11.26 -0.13 -6.08
C VAL A 288 -12.24 0.33 -5.01
N GLY A 289 -12.05 1.53 -4.48
CA GLY A 289 -12.95 2.11 -3.48
C GLY A 289 -14.39 2.14 -3.99
N SER A 290 -15.36 1.90 -3.11
CA SER A 290 -16.78 1.77 -3.47
C SER A 290 -17.31 3.01 -4.18
N ASP A 291 -16.97 4.20 -3.68
CA ASP A 291 -17.40 5.50 -4.22
C ASP A 291 -16.66 5.89 -5.52
N ASN A 292 -15.50 5.28 -5.78
CA ASN A 292 -14.63 5.62 -6.89
C ASN A 292 -14.88 4.78 -8.15
N ARG A 293 -15.64 3.67 -8.03
CA ARG A 293 -15.97 2.78 -9.16
C ARG A 293 -16.70 3.45 -10.31
N LEU A 294 -17.42 4.54 -10.02
CA LEU A 294 -18.18 5.30 -11.03
C LEU A 294 -17.33 6.36 -11.74
N ARG A 295 -16.12 6.65 -11.27
CA ARG A 295 -15.22 7.61 -11.89
C ARG A 295 -14.55 7.00 -13.13
N ALA A 296 -14.74 7.65 -14.28
CA ALA A 296 -14.29 7.11 -15.58
C ALA A 296 -12.76 6.91 -15.64
N GLU A 297 -11.97 7.83 -15.04
CA GLU A 297 -10.51 7.75 -14.99
C GLU A 297 -10.03 6.58 -14.11
N VAL A 298 -10.72 6.31 -12.99
CA VAL A 298 -10.41 5.17 -12.12
C VAL A 298 -10.74 3.86 -12.82
N ALA A 299 -11.87 3.78 -13.50
CA ALA A 299 -12.27 2.60 -14.27
C ALA A 299 -11.28 2.30 -15.41
N ARG A 300 -10.78 3.35 -16.12
CA ARG A 300 -9.76 3.18 -17.18
C ARG A 300 -8.45 2.64 -16.61
N PHE A 301 -7.99 3.22 -15.50
CA PHE A 301 -6.76 2.79 -14.84
C PHE A 301 -6.87 1.36 -14.30
N ALA A 302 -8.00 1.02 -13.66
CA ALA A 302 -8.25 -0.34 -13.18
C ALA A 302 -8.27 -1.37 -14.33
N ALA A 303 -8.94 -1.06 -15.43
CA ALA A 303 -8.96 -1.93 -16.62
C ALA A 303 -7.55 -2.11 -17.22
N TRP A 304 -6.76 -1.05 -17.25
CA TRP A 304 -5.38 -1.11 -17.70
C TRP A 304 -4.52 -2.01 -16.78
N VAL A 305 -4.60 -1.85 -15.45
CA VAL A 305 -3.92 -2.73 -14.48
C VAL A 305 -4.29 -4.19 -14.69
N GLU A 306 -5.57 -4.49 -14.96
CA GLU A 306 -6.03 -5.85 -15.25
C GLU A 306 -5.43 -6.43 -16.54
N ASN A 307 -5.30 -5.60 -17.57
CA ASN A 307 -4.68 -6.01 -18.84
C ASN A 307 -3.19 -6.30 -18.67
N GLU A 308 -2.46 -5.43 -17.94
CA GLU A 308 -1.05 -5.65 -17.61
C GLU A 308 -0.86 -6.90 -16.74
N ALA A 309 -1.75 -7.13 -15.77
CA ALA A 309 -1.72 -8.33 -14.95
C ALA A 309 -1.98 -9.60 -15.76
N ARG A 310 -2.87 -9.55 -16.75
CA ARG A 310 -3.11 -10.67 -17.67
C ARG A 310 -1.86 -10.97 -18.50
N ALA A 311 -1.23 -9.94 -19.06
CA ALA A 311 0.02 -10.09 -19.81
C ALA A 311 1.13 -10.68 -18.92
N THR A 312 1.21 -10.26 -17.65
CA THR A 312 2.15 -10.83 -16.66
C THR A 312 1.89 -12.31 -16.43
N ARG A 313 0.62 -12.74 -16.22
CA ARG A 313 0.27 -14.16 -16.06
C ARG A 313 0.66 -15.00 -17.27
N GLU A 314 0.36 -14.51 -18.47
CA GLU A 314 0.68 -15.20 -19.71
C GLU A 314 2.20 -15.36 -19.89
N ALA A 315 2.95 -14.33 -19.50
CA ALA A 315 4.40 -14.28 -19.65
C ALA A 315 5.14 -15.14 -18.60
N VAL A 316 4.66 -15.17 -17.35
CA VAL A 316 5.25 -15.99 -16.28
C VAL A 316 4.95 -17.48 -16.47
N GLY A 317 3.87 -17.82 -17.20
CA GLY A 317 3.43 -19.19 -17.42
C GLY A 317 2.65 -19.80 -16.25
N ALA A 318 2.35 -21.11 -16.35
CA ALA A 318 1.69 -21.83 -15.27
C ALA A 318 2.61 -21.94 -14.03
N ALA A 319 2.04 -21.70 -12.85
CA ALA A 319 2.78 -21.86 -11.60
C ALA A 319 3.30 -23.30 -11.45
N PRO A 320 4.52 -23.51 -10.96
CA PRO A 320 5.02 -24.85 -10.62
C PRO A 320 4.15 -25.49 -9.52
N LEU A 321 4.28 -26.81 -9.35
CA LEU A 321 3.57 -27.49 -8.25
C LEU A 321 4.09 -26.98 -6.89
N PRO A 322 3.20 -26.87 -5.87
CA PRO A 322 3.62 -26.46 -4.52
C PRO A 322 4.59 -27.47 -3.92
N CYS A 323 5.52 -27.01 -3.08
CA CYS A 323 6.47 -27.85 -2.34
C CYS A 323 5.77 -28.75 -1.33
#